data_5b3a2b3f60f299270489a95ffd175943
#
_entry.id   5b3a2b3f60f299270489a95ffd175943
#
_cell.length_a   1.000
_cell.length_b   1.000
_cell.length_c   1.000
_cell.angle_alpha   90.00
_cell.angle_beta   90.00
_cell.angle_gamma   90.00
#
_symmetry.space_group_name_H-M   'P 1'
#
loop_
_entity.id
_entity.type
_entity.pdbx_description
1 polymer ?
#
loop_
_entity_poly.entity_id
_entity_poly.type
_entity_poly.pdbx_seq_one_letter_code
_entity_poly.pdbx_strand_id
1 'polypeptide(L)'
;MVISAGILMYRPGEAGIDVLLVHPGGPFWRNRDRGAWSIPKGELEDGEEPEAAARREFAEELGFEATGPLRSLGQVRQRGGKTVLGYALQGTLDAGSVRSNQIAIEWPPRSGRTIFVPEIDRAEWFALPLARQRILAGQSPFLDRLESLVIR
;
A
#
# COMPACT_ATOMS: atom_id res chain seq x y z
N MET A 1 7.28 -8.10 17.67
CA MET A 1 7.36 -8.07 16.20
C MET A 1 6.08 -7.46 15.64
N VAL A 2 6.22 -6.46 14.80
CA VAL A 2 5.07 -5.81 14.18
C VAL A 2 4.75 -6.49 12.85
N ILE A 3 3.51 -6.92 12.69
CA ILE A 3 3.03 -7.55 11.48
C ILE A 3 1.96 -6.67 10.87
N SER A 4 2.14 -6.35 9.59
CA SER A 4 1.16 -5.62 8.79
C SER A 4 0.67 -6.51 7.65
N ALA A 5 -0.50 -6.19 7.14
CA ALA A 5 -1.04 -6.87 5.97
C ALA A 5 -1.57 -5.83 4.99
N GLY A 6 -1.42 -6.10 3.71
CA GLY A 6 -1.83 -5.17 2.69
C GLY A 6 -2.22 -5.85 1.38
N ILE A 7 -2.75 -5.04 0.48
CA ILE A 7 -3.27 -5.52 -0.81
C ILE A 7 -2.57 -4.81 -1.95
N LEU A 8 -2.05 -5.60 -2.88
CA LEU A 8 -1.56 -5.10 -4.16
C LEU A 8 -2.66 -5.36 -5.19
N MET A 9 -3.44 -4.31 -5.49
CA MET A 9 -4.48 -4.41 -6.50
C MET A 9 -3.84 -4.27 -7.87
N TYR A 10 -4.28 -5.11 -8.81
CA TYR A 10 -3.76 -5.08 -10.17
C TYR A 10 -4.87 -5.26 -11.18
N ARG A 11 -4.61 -4.79 -12.40
CA ARG A 11 -5.55 -4.90 -13.52
C ARG A 11 -4.76 -4.99 -14.82
N PRO A 12 -5.37 -5.50 -15.90
CA PRO A 12 -4.74 -5.43 -17.21
C PRO A 12 -4.48 -3.99 -17.61
N GLY A 13 -3.30 -3.72 -18.16
CA GLY A 13 -2.90 -2.40 -18.62
C GLY A 13 -2.50 -2.45 -20.08
N GLU A 14 -2.08 -1.31 -20.62
CA GLU A 14 -1.73 -1.21 -22.04
C GLU A 14 -0.51 -2.07 -22.40
N ALA A 15 0.43 -2.21 -21.48
CA ALA A 15 1.70 -2.90 -21.72
C ALA A 15 1.93 -4.03 -20.73
N GLY A 16 0.86 -4.71 -20.31
CA GLY A 16 0.97 -5.79 -19.34
C GLY A 16 -0.02 -5.59 -18.21
N ILE A 17 0.46 -5.47 -16.98
CA ILE A 17 -0.41 -5.19 -15.85
C ILE A 17 -0.05 -3.86 -15.21
N ASP A 18 -1.08 -3.20 -14.69
CA ASP A 18 -0.92 -2.01 -13.84
C ASP A 18 -1.20 -2.40 -12.41
N VAL A 19 -0.51 -1.75 -11.49
CA VAL A 19 -0.71 -1.95 -10.05
C VAL A 19 -1.05 -0.63 -9.40
N LEU A 20 -1.84 -0.70 -8.32
CA LEU A 20 -2.23 0.47 -7.55
C LEU A 20 -1.30 0.62 -6.36
N LEU A 21 -0.63 1.74 -6.29
CA LEU A 21 0.21 2.11 -5.15
C LEU A 21 -0.30 3.39 -4.52
N VAL A 22 0.03 3.60 -3.25
CA VAL A 22 -0.39 4.77 -2.49
C VAL A 22 0.83 5.54 -2.02
N HIS A 23 0.66 6.87 -1.94
CA HIS A 23 1.70 7.76 -1.49
C HIS A 23 1.37 8.23 -0.08
N PRO A 24 2.32 8.14 0.86
CA PRO A 24 2.06 8.57 2.23
C PRO A 24 1.86 10.08 2.29
N GLY A 25 0.89 10.50 3.13
CA GLY A 25 0.60 11.90 3.32
C GLY A 25 1.51 12.58 4.32
N GLY A 26 1.36 13.89 4.43
CA GLY A 26 2.09 14.69 5.38
C GLY A 26 3.31 15.37 4.80
N PRO A 27 3.85 16.36 5.53
CA PRO A 27 4.92 17.20 5.00
C PRO A 27 6.24 16.48 4.76
N PHE A 28 6.54 15.43 5.56
CA PHE A 28 7.79 14.68 5.38
C PHE A 28 7.87 14.05 3.98
N TRP A 29 6.74 13.50 3.50
CA TRP A 29 6.69 12.74 2.25
C TRP A 29 6.32 13.58 1.04
N ARG A 30 5.90 14.83 1.25
CA ARG A 30 5.30 15.67 0.20
C ARG A 30 6.06 15.67 -1.12
N ASN A 31 7.38 15.79 -1.07
CA ASN A 31 8.22 15.90 -2.26
C ASN A 31 9.01 14.62 -2.55
N ARG A 32 8.68 13.53 -1.88
CA ARG A 32 9.35 12.26 -2.11
C ARG A 32 8.50 11.43 -3.06
N ASP A 33 9.16 10.82 -4.03
CA ASP A 33 8.46 10.08 -5.08
C ASP A 33 9.10 8.72 -5.29
N ARG A 34 10.33 8.69 -5.80
CA ARG A 34 11.04 7.44 -6.05
C ARG A 34 11.28 6.69 -4.74
N GLY A 35 10.83 5.44 -4.69
CA GLY A 35 10.99 4.61 -3.49
C GLY A 35 10.13 5.04 -2.32
N ALA A 36 9.10 5.85 -2.55
CA ALA A 36 8.24 6.38 -1.49
C ALA A 36 6.85 5.75 -1.46
N TRP A 37 6.46 5.07 -2.53
CA TRP A 37 5.11 4.51 -2.67
C TRP A 37 5.03 3.12 -2.06
N SER A 38 3.84 2.73 -1.65
CA SER A 38 3.60 1.49 -0.91
C SER A 38 2.31 0.84 -1.37
N ILE A 39 2.15 -0.45 -1.09
CA ILE A 39 0.82 -1.03 -1.12
C ILE A 39 0.04 -0.47 0.08
N PRO A 40 -1.29 -0.28 -0.04
CA PRO A 40 -2.11 0.08 1.12
C PRO A 40 -2.04 -1.06 2.14
N LYS A 41 -1.64 -0.74 3.37
CA LYS A 41 -1.37 -1.75 4.40
C LYS A 41 -1.41 -1.12 5.79
N GLY A 42 -1.61 -1.95 6.78
CA GLY A 42 -1.48 -1.52 8.16
C GLY A 42 -1.36 -2.70 9.11
N GLU A 43 -1.17 -2.39 10.38
CA GLU A 43 -0.89 -3.40 11.40
C GLU A 43 -2.12 -4.21 11.73
N LEU A 44 -1.90 -5.50 11.98
CA LEU A 44 -2.95 -6.39 12.47
C LEU A 44 -3.33 -5.98 13.88
N GLU A 45 -4.64 -6.02 14.15
CA GLU A 45 -5.16 -5.88 15.50
C GLU A 45 -5.12 -7.24 16.19
N ASP A 46 -5.21 -7.24 17.52
CA ASP A 46 -5.16 -8.47 18.30
C ASP A 46 -6.24 -9.46 17.83
N GLY A 47 -5.82 -10.67 17.47
CA GLY A 47 -6.74 -11.71 17.04
C GLY A 47 -7.28 -11.55 15.62
N GLU A 48 -6.81 -10.55 14.89
CA GLU A 48 -7.29 -10.30 13.53
C GLU A 48 -6.59 -11.21 12.53
N GLU A 49 -7.36 -11.79 11.61
CA GLU A 49 -6.80 -12.58 10.52
C GLU A 49 -6.11 -11.65 9.52
N PRO A 50 -4.97 -12.05 8.95
CA PRO A 50 -4.24 -11.19 8.02
C PRO A 50 -5.06 -10.72 6.82
N GLU A 51 -5.87 -11.58 6.22
CA GLU A 51 -6.70 -11.15 5.08
C GLU A 51 -7.74 -10.12 5.50
N ALA A 52 -8.33 -10.29 6.67
CA ALA A 52 -9.29 -9.33 7.19
C ALA A 52 -8.62 -7.98 7.46
N ALA A 53 -7.42 -8.01 8.03
CA ALA A 53 -6.64 -6.80 8.27
C ALA A 53 -6.30 -6.09 6.96
N ALA A 54 -5.90 -6.86 5.94
CA ALA A 54 -5.56 -6.30 4.64
C ALA A 54 -6.77 -5.59 4.02
N ARG A 55 -7.95 -6.19 4.09
CA ARG A 55 -9.18 -5.58 3.55
C ARG A 55 -9.59 -4.35 4.35
N ARG A 56 -9.47 -4.40 5.67
CA ARG A 56 -9.80 -3.28 6.54
C ARG A 56 -8.90 -2.08 6.26
N GLU A 57 -7.60 -2.32 6.18
CA GLU A 57 -6.63 -1.26 5.90
C GLU A 57 -6.83 -0.66 4.51
N PHE A 58 -7.14 -1.50 3.53
CA PHE A 58 -7.46 -1.02 2.18
C PHE A 58 -8.63 -0.04 2.22
N ALA A 59 -9.71 -0.40 2.93
CA ALA A 59 -10.89 0.46 3.03
C ALA A 59 -10.59 1.77 3.76
N GLU A 60 -9.80 1.70 4.84
CA GLU A 60 -9.44 2.90 5.61
C GLU A 60 -8.57 3.86 4.79
N GLU A 61 -7.63 3.32 4.03
CA GLU A 61 -6.67 4.15 3.30
C GLU A 61 -7.23 4.66 1.98
N LEU A 62 -8.13 3.94 1.36
CA LEU A 62 -8.60 4.29 0.02
C LEU A 62 -10.07 4.72 -0.03
N GLY A 63 -10.86 4.37 0.97
CA GLY A 63 -12.28 4.65 0.95
C GLY A 63 -13.08 3.74 0.02
N PHE A 64 -12.50 2.63 -0.40
CA PHE A 64 -13.13 1.61 -1.24
C PHE A 64 -13.04 0.27 -0.57
N GLU A 65 -14.07 -0.56 -0.71
CA GLU A 65 -14.00 -1.92 -0.20
C GLU A 65 -13.20 -2.81 -1.15
N ALA A 66 -12.36 -3.66 -0.57
CA ALA A 66 -11.61 -4.66 -1.32
C ALA A 66 -12.48 -5.92 -1.40
N THR A 67 -13.12 -6.12 -2.54
CA THR A 67 -13.99 -7.29 -2.77
C THR A 67 -13.32 -8.24 -3.77
N GLY A 68 -13.62 -9.51 -3.63
CA GLY A 68 -13.07 -10.54 -4.49
C GLY A 68 -12.02 -11.39 -3.80
N PRO A 69 -11.55 -12.45 -4.46
CA PRO A 69 -10.61 -13.38 -3.83
C PRO A 69 -9.21 -12.78 -3.74
N LEU A 70 -8.58 -12.95 -2.58
CA LEU A 70 -7.20 -12.55 -2.36
C LEU A 70 -6.29 -13.75 -2.61
N ARG A 71 -5.13 -13.51 -3.22
CA ARG A 71 -4.10 -14.52 -3.42
C ARG A 71 -2.84 -14.07 -2.71
N SER A 72 -2.29 -14.94 -1.85
CA SER A 72 -1.13 -14.59 -1.06
C SER A 72 0.09 -14.30 -1.94
N LEU A 73 0.80 -13.23 -1.62
CA LEU A 73 2.10 -12.89 -2.18
C LEU A 73 3.22 -13.14 -1.17
N GLY A 74 2.89 -13.84 -0.05
CA GLY A 74 3.86 -14.10 0.98
C GLY A 74 4.18 -12.87 1.81
N GLN A 75 5.35 -12.90 2.41
CA GLN A 75 5.75 -11.82 3.31
C GLN A 75 7.07 -11.22 2.87
N VAL A 76 7.29 -9.97 3.26
CA VAL A 76 8.56 -9.29 3.11
C VAL A 76 8.96 -8.67 4.45
N ARG A 77 10.24 -8.44 4.64
CA ARG A 77 10.75 -7.71 5.78
C ARG A 77 11.17 -6.32 5.33
N GLN A 78 10.65 -5.31 6.01
CA GLN A 78 11.05 -3.94 5.78
C GLN A 78 12.09 -3.51 6.82
N ARG A 79 12.71 -2.37 6.58
CA ARG A 79 13.62 -1.76 7.54
C ARG A 79 12.93 -1.62 8.89
N GLY A 80 13.69 -1.82 9.97
CA GLY A 80 13.17 -1.75 11.32
C GLY A 80 12.50 -3.02 11.80
N GLY A 81 12.60 -4.12 11.05
CA GLY A 81 12.09 -5.42 11.46
C GLY A 81 10.61 -5.61 11.25
N LYS A 82 9.95 -4.72 10.51
CA LYS A 82 8.52 -4.87 10.21
C LYS A 82 8.32 -5.96 9.16
N THR A 83 7.36 -6.84 9.43
CA THR A 83 6.95 -7.88 8.49
C THR A 83 5.65 -7.44 7.82
N VAL A 84 5.59 -7.54 6.50
CA VAL A 84 4.39 -7.22 5.74
C VAL A 84 3.93 -8.44 4.97
N LEU A 85 2.67 -8.82 5.19
CA LEU A 85 2.02 -9.88 4.44
C LEU A 85 1.27 -9.23 3.29
N GLY A 86 1.53 -9.67 2.06
CA GLY A 86 0.92 -9.08 0.87
C GLY A 86 -0.06 -10.02 0.21
N TYR A 87 -1.11 -9.45 -0.36
CA TYR A 87 -2.14 -10.20 -1.09
C TYR A 87 -2.41 -9.50 -2.40
N ALA A 88 -2.52 -10.30 -3.47
CA ALA A 88 -2.89 -9.79 -4.78
C ALA A 88 -4.41 -9.81 -4.92
N LEU A 89 -4.95 -8.74 -5.48
CA LEU A 89 -6.38 -8.63 -5.76
C LEU A 89 -6.57 -8.06 -7.16
N GLN A 90 -7.18 -8.85 -8.03
CA GLN A 90 -7.54 -8.34 -9.35
C GLN A 90 -8.78 -7.46 -9.21
N GLY A 91 -8.69 -6.23 -9.69
CA GLY A 91 -9.78 -5.29 -9.59
C GLY A 91 -9.40 -3.93 -10.11
N THR A 92 -10.33 -3.00 -10.06
CA THR A 92 -10.08 -1.63 -10.47
C THR A 92 -10.86 -0.67 -9.60
N LEU A 93 -10.37 0.55 -9.52
CA LEU A 93 -11.06 1.66 -8.89
C LEU A 93 -10.54 2.95 -9.50
N ASP A 94 -11.27 4.03 -9.30
CA ASP A 94 -10.85 5.35 -9.72
C ASP A 94 -9.88 5.93 -8.68
N ALA A 95 -8.60 5.93 -9.03
CA ALA A 95 -7.56 6.43 -8.12
C ALA A 95 -7.78 7.90 -7.74
N GLY A 96 -8.41 8.68 -8.60
CA GLY A 96 -8.73 10.07 -8.30
C GLY A 96 -9.83 10.27 -7.27
N SER A 97 -10.58 9.21 -6.95
CA SER A 97 -11.68 9.26 -5.97
C SER A 97 -11.30 8.70 -4.61
N VAL A 98 -10.03 8.40 -4.40
CA VAL A 98 -9.53 7.85 -3.15
C VAL A 98 -9.72 8.84 -2.00
N ARG A 99 -10.20 8.34 -0.87
CA ARG A 99 -10.37 9.13 0.35
C ARG A 99 -9.76 8.38 1.52
N SER A 100 -8.67 8.94 2.03
CA SER A 100 -7.93 8.35 3.15
C SER A 100 -8.47 8.87 4.48
N ASN A 101 -8.30 8.06 5.50
CA ASN A 101 -8.48 8.50 6.88
C ASN A 101 -7.40 9.53 7.24
N GLN A 102 -7.65 10.27 8.32
CA GLN A 102 -6.70 11.24 8.86
C GLN A 102 -5.91 10.59 9.99
N ILE A 103 -4.64 10.96 10.09
CA ILE A 103 -3.80 10.56 11.22
C ILE A 103 -3.18 11.79 11.86
N ALA A 104 -2.88 11.67 13.16
CA ALA A 104 -2.21 12.73 13.90
C ALA A 104 -0.71 12.47 13.84
N ILE A 105 0.05 13.49 13.48
CA ILE A 105 1.51 13.41 13.49
C ILE A 105 2.07 14.61 14.23
N GLU A 106 3.26 14.43 14.81
CA GLU A 106 3.99 15.55 15.40
C GLU A 106 4.74 16.29 14.29
N TRP A 107 4.46 17.58 14.15
CA TRP A 107 5.14 18.38 13.15
C TRP A 107 5.25 19.85 13.59
N PRO A 108 6.41 20.49 13.50
CA PRO A 108 7.70 19.87 13.09
C PRO A 108 8.16 18.79 14.07
N PRO A 109 9.12 17.94 13.66
CA PRO A 109 9.64 16.90 14.57
C PRO A 109 10.10 17.50 15.89
N ARG A 110 9.76 16.82 16.99
CA ARG A 110 10.12 17.22 18.36
C ARG A 110 9.59 18.58 18.80
N SER A 111 8.55 19.07 18.13
CA SER A 111 7.98 20.39 18.47
C SER A 111 6.92 20.31 19.55
N GLY A 112 6.37 19.13 19.82
CA GLY A 112 5.22 18.95 20.67
C GLY A 112 3.91 19.38 20.03
N ARG A 113 3.93 19.80 18.77
CA ARG A 113 2.74 20.22 18.03
C ARG A 113 2.19 19.05 17.22
N THR A 114 0.88 18.89 17.28
CA THR A 114 0.19 17.84 16.54
C THR A 114 -0.58 18.46 15.38
N ILE A 115 -0.44 17.88 14.19
CA ILE A 115 -1.28 18.23 13.03
C ILE A 115 -1.95 16.97 12.54
N PHE A 116 -3.08 17.14 11.84
CA PHE A 116 -3.78 16.02 11.21
C PHE A 116 -3.53 16.06 9.72
N VAL A 117 -3.16 14.92 9.15
CA VAL A 117 -2.89 14.80 7.72
C VAL A 117 -3.57 13.53 7.22
N PRO A 118 -3.91 13.47 5.92
CA PRO A 118 -4.36 12.21 5.34
C PRO A 118 -3.24 11.18 5.47
N GLU A 119 -3.57 9.97 5.85
CA GLU A 119 -2.57 8.90 5.91
C GLU A 119 -1.98 8.66 4.52
N ILE A 120 -2.83 8.72 3.49
CA ILE A 120 -2.47 8.62 2.09
C ILE A 120 -2.90 9.91 1.42
N ASP A 121 -2.00 10.59 0.70
CA ASP A 121 -2.36 11.82 0.01
C ASP A 121 -2.79 11.59 -1.42
N ARG A 122 -2.41 10.46 -2.02
CA ARG A 122 -2.86 10.10 -3.37
C ARG A 122 -2.60 8.63 -3.65
N ALA A 123 -3.34 8.09 -4.59
CA ALA A 123 -3.14 6.77 -5.14
C ALA A 123 -3.00 6.90 -6.65
N GLU A 124 -2.21 6.04 -7.27
CA GLU A 124 -2.03 6.04 -8.71
C GLU A 124 -1.83 4.62 -9.24
N TRP A 125 -2.24 4.43 -10.48
CA TRP A 125 -1.99 3.21 -11.20
C TRP A 125 -0.65 3.32 -11.93
N PHE A 126 0.19 2.32 -11.77
CA PHE A 126 1.51 2.29 -12.42
C PHE A 126 1.68 1.01 -13.22
N ALA A 127 2.22 1.11 -14.44
CA ALA A 127 2.73 -0.07 -15.11
C ALA A 127 3.88 -0.66 -14.29
N LEU A 128 4.09 -1.95 -14.36
CA LEU A 128 5.10 -2.62 -13.53
C LEU A 128 6.49 -1.99 -13.57
N PRO A 129 7.05 -1.64 -14.75
CA PRO A 129 8.40 -1.04 -14.77
C PRO A 129 8.48 0.24 -13.96
N LEU A 130 7.44 1.07 -14.02
CA LEU A 130 7.43 2.32 -13.26
C LEU A 130 7.16 2.05 -11.78
N ALA A 131 6.28 1.09 -11.48
CA ALA A 131 6.00 0.69 -10.09
C ALA A 131 7.29 0.25 -9.38
N ARG A 132 8.18 -0.44 -10.08
CA ARG A 132 9.45 -0.89 -9.51
C ARG A 132 10.33 0.28 -9.07
N GLN A 133 10.22 1.42 -9.74
CA GLN A 133 10.98 2.61 -9.38
C GLN A 133 10.34 3.39 -8.23
N ARG A 134 9.03 3.30 -8.10
CA ARG A 134 8.26 4.08 -7.13
C ARG A 134 8.10 3.40 -5.79
N ILE A 135 8.03 2.08 -5.78
CA ILE A 135 7.72 1.31 -4.56
C ILE A 135 8.88 1.34 -3.56
N LEU A 136 8.55 1.30 -2.27
CA LEU A 136 9.52 1.10 -1.21
C LEU A 136 10.36 -0.15 -1.51
N ALA A 137 11.68 -0.03 -1.35
CA ALA A 137 12.60 -1.13 -1.71
C ALA A 137 12.23 -2.44 -1.02
N GLY A 138 11.84 -2.39 0.25
CA GLY A 138 11.48 -3.59 1.00
C GLY A 138 10.23 -4.29 0.49
N GLN A 139 9.40 -3.60 -0.29
CA GLN A 139 8.18 -4.19 -0.85
C GLN A 139 8.34 -4.64 -2.30
N SER A 140 9.48 -4.33 -2.92
CA SER A 140 9.74 -4.68 -4.31
C SER A 140 9.50 -6.17 -4.64
N PRO A 141 9.81 -7.12 -3.74
CA PRO A 141 9.53 -8.53 -4.03
C PRO A 141 8.06 -8.84 -4.31
N PHE A 142 7.13 -8.04 -3.79
CA PHE A 142 5.70 -8.23 -4.08
C PHE A 142 5.42 -8.08 -5.58
N LEU A 143 6.09 -7.15 -6.24
CA LEU A 143 5.91 -6.95 -7.69
C LEU A 143 6.41 -8.15 -8.48
N ASP A 144 7.55 -8.71 -8.09
CA ASP A 144 8.10 -9.90 -8.73
C ASP A 144 7.17 -11.09 -8.56
N ARG A 145 6.65 -11.27 -7.35
CA ARG A 145 5.75 -12.39 -7.05
C ARG A 145 4.41 -12.24 -7.76
N LEU A 146 3.90 -11.01 -7.86
CA LEU A 146 2.69 -10.76 -8.63
C LEU A 146 2.91 -11.11 -10.09
N GLU A 147 4.01 -10.66 -10.68
CA GLU A 147 4.32 -10.94 -12.06
C GLU A 147 4.34 -12.44 -12.33
N SER A 148 5.00 -13.21 -11.45
CA SER A 148 5.05 -14.67 -11.57
C SER A 148 3.67 -15.30 -11.43
N LEU A 149 2.79 -14.70 -10.66
CA LEU A 149 1.46 -15.23 -10.39
C LEU A 149 0.51 -15.07 -11.58
N VAL A 150 0.62 -13.95 -12.28
CA VAL A 150 -0.34 -13.57 -13.34
C VAL A 150 0.16 -13.84 -14.75
N ILE A 151 1.47 -13.98 -14.93
CA ILE A 151 2.04 -14.31 -16.25
C ILE A 151 2.20 -15.81 -16.36
N ARG A 152 1.41 -16.42 -17.23
CA ARG A 152 1.39 -17.85 -17.42
C ARG A 152 1.41 -18.17 -18.90
#